data_3ae6fa0554d31882e6823667e4747f55
#
_entry.id   3ae6fa0554d31882e6823667e4747f55
#
_cell.length_a   1.000
_cell.length_b   1.000
_cell.length_c   1.000
_cell.angle_alpha   90.00
_cell.angle_beta   90.00
_cell.angle_gamma   90.00
#
_symmetry.space_group_name_H-M   'P 1'
#
loop_
_entity.id
_entity.type
_entity.pdbx_description
1 polymer ?
#
loop_
_entity_poly.entity_id
_entity_poly.type
_entity_poly.pdbx_seq_one_letter_code
_entity_poly.pdbx_strand_id
1 'polypeptide(L)'
;MHTLYEVIRENCDNQSELALKYLQWYEDTRGVQIQSAHSEGGEHVVAGRYKVDGYIKEEDRAIEVNGCAWHACENTKEDDENRLAIIRRHIKNVDIIWECEIRQMLRRSKNMRKSFSNYHNKGPINIRDCYFGGRTGPSQMYFDADSEQHKITYLDFNSLYPSTIATTSFPVGHPKIHVVPLAKQKVNWNRGDQIPFKGILKVFLIPPPKLDVPVIPVKFDERLLFPLCRKCSLTYPNWANIKDYRCTHNDEERGWVSTCTSIELEKALNVGYKVTRFYRALHYEKWDDNLFKNYVAEFMAMKIHASGFPEGIEGIENEERFINECKEKFGIELDREKMVPDQAMRYISKLMLNSLWGRFSLRNGQSRSVVIDSPTELIEYDKNNSIEIQSIDNLTEETILLTYKQKEEFIIEHDTSNMVISLWTTSAARIKLLKAMQKVAESPECNILYGDTDSILFSHPKDMECPLQTGPHLGDLAREYRITSYNVCYTKLLRIFVNTFKKCCILFWDACIYFHGTHIQFFGTHKPSWDA
;
A
#
# COMPACT_ATOMS: atom_id res chain seq x y z
N MET A 1 19.68 16.97 8.96
CA MET A 1 19.21 16.00 7.96
C MET A 1 19.95 14.66 7.97
N HIS A 2 21.04 14.49 8.69
CA HIS A 2 21.87 13.26 8.66
C HIS A 2 21.37 12.04 9.46
N THR A 3 20.22 12.09 10.10
CA THR A 3 19.78 11.04 11.04
C THR A 3 18.50 10.29 10.65
N LEU A 4 18.08 10.35 9.37
CA LEU A 4 16.82 9.76 8.92
C LEU A 4 16.94 8.37 8.26
N TYR A 5 18.14 7.77 8.18
CA TYR A 5 18.45 6.76 7.14
C TYR A 5 18.88 5.37 7.60
N GLU A 6 18.89 5.08 8.89
CA GLU A 6 19.00 3.65 9.24
C GLU A 6 17.69 2.96 8.96
N VAL A 7 17.71 2.04 8.00
CA VAL A 7 16.64 1.06 7.81
C VAL A 7 16.45 0.36 9.13
N ILE A 8 15.33 0.60 9.77
CA ILE A 8 14.97 -0.09 10.99
C ILE A 8 14.68 -1.53 10.61
N ARG A 9 15.74 -2.34 10.56
CA ARG A 9 15.61 -3.78 10.51
C ARG A 9 15.50 -4.24 11.95
N GLU A 10 14.36 -4.78 12.28
CA GLU A 10 14.24 -5.58 13.48
C GLU A 10 15.21 -6.77 13.33
N ASN A 11 16.17 -6.93 14.24
CA ASN A 11 17.02 -8.12 14.29
C ASN A 11 16.13 -9.32 14.59
N CYS A 12 15.78 -10.04 13.56
CA CYS A 12 14.92 -11.20 13.61
C CYS A 12 15.71 -12.37 13.03
N ASP A 13 15.59 -13.51 13.67
CA ASP A 13 16.17 -14.74 13.16
C ASP A 13 15.58 -15.08 11.79
N ASN A 14 16.43 -15.59 10.91
CA ASN A 14 16.04 -15.94 9.54
C ASN A 14 15.45 -17.35 9.55
N GLN A 15 14.14 -17.47 9.44
CA GLN A 15 13.42 -18.74 9.44
C GLN A 15 12.59 -18.87 8.16
N SER A 16 12.57 -20.05 7.56
CA SER A 16 11.83 -20.28 6.32
C SER A 16 10.31 -20.10 6.53
N GLU A 17 9.62 -19.56 5.52
CA GLU A 17 8.16 -19.40 5.55
C GLU A 17 7.44 -20.74 5.74
N LEU A 18 8.02 -21.83 5.19
CA LEU A 18 7.48 -23.17 5.37
C LEU A 18 7.54 -23.62 6.84
N ALA A 19 8.68 -23.37 7.52
CA ALA A 19 8.86 -23.65 8.93
C ALA A 19 7.85 -22.85 9.79
N LEU A 20 7.73 -21.54 9.54
CA LEU A 20 6.79 -20.70 10.25
C LEU A 20 5.33 -21.13 10.07
N LYS A 21 4.94 -21.55 8.85
CA LYS A 21 3.61 -22.11 8.57
C LYS A 21 3.38 -23.44 9.29
N TYR A 22 4.40 -24.28 9.35
CA TYR A 22 4.34 -25.56 10.05
C TYR A 22 4.17 -25.35 11.56
N LEU A 23 4.98 -24.48 12.15
CA LEU A 23 4.93 -24.17 13.58
C LEU A 23 3.57 -23.58 13.95
N GLN A 24 3.01 -22.67 13.16
CA GLN A 24 1.67 -22.15 13.42
C GLN A 24 0.59 -23.23 13.31
N TRP A 25 0.66 -24.11 12.30
CA TRP A 25 -0.27 -25.24 12.20
C TRP A 25 -0.17 -26.17 13.41
N TYR A 26 1.04 -26.40 13.90
CA TYR A 26 1.31 -27.21 15.10
C TYR A 26 0.71 -26.56 16.36
N GLU A 27 0.93 -25.24 16.56
CA GLU A 27 0.29 -24.45 17.63
C GLU A 27 -1.23 -24.58 17.60
N ASP A 28 -1.86 -24.32 16.45
CA ASP A 28 -3.32 -24.33 16.28
C ASP A 28 -3.92 -25.72 16.51
N THR A 29 -3.19 -26.78 16.12
CA THR A 29 -3.68 -28.16 16.21
C THR A 29 -3.57 -28.71 17.64
N ARG A 30 -2.51 -28.34 18.37
CA ARG A 30 -2.25 -28.85 19.71
C ARG A 30 -2.67 -27.89 20.83
N GLY A 31 -2.97 -26.65 20.52
CA GLY A 31 -3.31 -25.62 21.51
C GLY A 31 -2.14 -25.18 22.39
N VAL A 32 -0.90 -25.34 21.90
CA VAL A 32 0.34 -24.95 22.58
C VAL A 32 0.86 -23.62 22.08
N GLN A 33 1.78 -23.00 22.82
CA GLN A 33 2.49 -21.80 22.39
C GLN A 33 3.92 -22.16 22.00
N ILE A 34 4.38 -21.71 20.82
CA ILE A 34 5.72 -21.97 20.30
C ILE A 34 6.50 -20.66 20.21
N GLN A 35 7.65 -20.60 20.87
CA GLN A 35 8.64 -19.57 20.64
C GLN A 35 9.38 -19.88 19.33
N SER A 36 9.41 -18.94 18.39
CA SER A 36 10.03 -19.04 17.07
C SER A 36 10.73 -17.73 16.69
N ALA A 37 11.31 -17.64 15.51
CA ALA A 37 11.92 -16.41 14.99
C ALA A 37 11.01 -15.17 15.08
N HIS A 38 9.69 -15.35 15.02
CA HIS A 38 8.71 -14.28 15.10
C HIS A 38 8.23 -13.94 16.52
N SER A 39 8.77 -14.60 17.54
CA SER A 39 8.45 -14.33 18.96
C SER A 39 9.28 -13.17 19.53
N GLU A 40 8.86 -12.63 20.67
CA GLU A 40 9.70 -11.70 21.43
C GLU A 40 10.99 -12.42 21.87
N GLY A 41 12.15 -11.79 21.58
CA GLY A 41 13.46 -12.39 21.85
C GLY A 41 13.93 -13.38 20.78
N GLY A 42 13.14 -13.62 19.71
CA GLY A 42 13.51 -14.51 18.60
C GLY A 42 13.43 -15.99 18.95
N GLU A 43 14.22 -16.79 18.23
CA GLU A 43 14.35 -18.23 18.44
C GLU A 43 14.92 -18.55 19.83
N HIS A 44 14.52 -19.67 20.40
CA HIS A 44 15.07 -20.12 21.68
C HIS A 44 16.52 -20.54 21.55
N VAL A 45 17.38 -20.01 22.44
CA VAL A 45 18.83 -20.26 22.45
C VAL A 45 19.18 -21.35 23.44
N VAL A 46 19.77 -22.43 22.94
CA VAL A 46 20.23 -23.57 23.72
C VAL A 46 21.73 -23.47 23.93
N ALA A 47 22.19 -23.73 25.14
CA ALA A 47 23.60 -23.66 25.55
C ALA A 47 24.30 -22.33 25.19
N GLY A 48 23.54 -21.22 25.14
CA GLY A 48 24.05 -19.88 24.82
C GLY A 48 24.53 -19.67 23.37
N ARG A 49 24.35 -20.66 22.48
CA ARG A 49 24.88 -20.63 21.11
C ARG A 49 23.91 -21.12 20.04
N TYR A 50 23.19 -22.21 20.29
CA TYR A 50 22.39 -22.88 19.28
C TYR A 50 20.94 -22.42 19.34
N LYS A 51 20.38 -22.02 18.22
CA LYS A 51 18.98 -21.63 18.09
C LYS A 51 18.15 -22.80 17.59
N VAL A 52 16.90 -22.90 18.02
CA VAL A 52 15.94 -23.92 17.57
C VAL A 52 14.74 -23.24 16.91
N ASP A 53 14.24 -23.80 15.80
CA ASP A 53 13.15 -23.19 15.00
C ASP A 53 11.87 -22.98 15.81
N GLY A 54 11.52 -23.91 16.68
CA GLY A 54 10.38 -23.82 17.57
C GLY A 54 10.70 -24.37 18.96
N TYR A 55 10.24 -23.68 20.02
CA TYR A 55 10.39 -24.17 21.38
C TYR A 55 9.06 -24.06 22.17
N ILE A 56 8.63 -25.18 22.73
CA ILE A 56 7.44 -25.30 23.59
C ILE A 56 7.90 -25.41 25.04
N LYS A 57 7.76 -24.33 25.80
CA LYS A 57 8.28 -24.22 27.15
C LYS A 57 7.61 -25.22 28.12
N GLU A 58 6.30 -25.41 27.99
CA GLU A 58 5.51 -26.28 28.85
C GLU A 58 5.87 -27.76 28.72
N GLU A 59 6.35 -28.16 27.52
CA GLU A 59 6.72 -29.55 27.24
C GLU A 59 8.24 -29.78 27.27
N ASP A 60 9.04 -28.73 27.46
CA ASP A 60 10.49 -28.72 27.22
C ASP A 60 10.83 -29.44 25.92
N ARG A 61 10.24 -28.89 24.82
CA ARG A 61 10.29 -29.49 23.47
C ARG A 61 10.82 -28.51 22.47
N ALA A 62 11.83 -28.92 21.73
CA ALA A 62 12.29 -28.24 20.52
C ALA A 62 11.71 -28.88 19.27
N ILE A 63 11.45 -28.07 18.26
CA ILE A 63 11.06 -28.48 16.91
C ILE A 63 12.05 -27.88 15.94
N GLU A 64 12.69 -28.74 15.14
CA GLU A 64 13.62 -28.39 14.07
C GLU A 64 13.00 -28.70 12.71
N VAL A 65 13.01 -27.75 11.80
CA VAL A 65 12.44 -27.87 10.45
C VAL A 65 13.56 -27.83 9.41
N ASN A 66 13.99 -29.00 8.95
CA ASN A 66 15.12 -29.13 8.07
C ASN A 66 14.74 -28.98 6.58
N GLY A 67 15.40 -28.05 5.86
CA GLY A 67 15.29 -27.91 4.41
C GLY A 67 16.07 -29.01 3.67
N CYS A 68 15.42 -29.69 2.73
CA CYS A 68 16.05 -30.83 2.00
C CYS A 68 17.27 -30.42 1.16
N ALA A 69 17.32 -29.17 0.68
CA ALA A 69 18.45 -28.69 -0.12
C ALA A 69 19.69 -28.33 0.70
N TRP A 70 19.51 -27.92 1.98
CA TRP A 70 20.60 -27.41 2.83
C TRP A 70 21.25 -28.49 3.69
N HIS A 71 20.52 -29.55 4.06
CA HIS A 71 20.96 -30.61 4.98
C HIS A 71 21.31 -31.93 4.29
N ALA A 72 21.32 -31.97 2.95
CA ALA A 72 21.67 -33.16 2.17
C ALA A 72 23.17 -33.25 1.80
N CYS A 73 23.98 -32.22 2.14
CA CYS A 73 25.42 -32.21 1.83
C CYS A 73 26.22 -32.99 2.86
N GLU A 74 27.12 -33.84 2.42
CA GLU A 74 27.95 -34.72 3.29
C GLU A 74 28.79 -33.92 4.31
N ASN A 75 29.25 -32.72 3.94
CA ASN A 75 30.10 -31.87 4.78
C ASN A 75 29.33 -31.16 5.91
N THR A 76 28.00 -31.09 5.86
CA THR A 76 27.18 -30.44 6.91
C THR A 76 26.56 -31.43 7.89
N LYS A 77 26.56 -32.72 7.59
CA LYS A 77 25.97 -33.77 8.44
C LYS A 77 26.64 -33.89 9.81
N GLU A 78 27.96 -33.84 9.85
CA GLU A 78 28.71 -33.99 11.10
C GLU A 78 28.51 -32.80 12.05
N ASP A 79 28.47 -31.58 11.52
CA ASP A 79 28.20 -30.39 12.30
C ASP A 79 26.75 -30.35 12.80
N ASP A 80 25.77 -30.79 12.00
CA ASP A 80 24.38 -30.92 12.38
C ASP A 80 24.14 -31.98 13.45
N GLU A 81 24.83 -33.15 13.34
CA GLU A 81 24.75 -34.21 14.36
C GLU A 81 25.31 -33.74 15.70
N ASN A 82 26.46 -33.05 15.71
CA ASN A 82 27.07 -32.47 16.89
C ASN A 82 26.16 -31.39 17.54
N ARG A 83 25.59 -30.53 16.72
CA ARG A 83 24.61 -29.52 17.14
C ARG A 83 23.39 -30.17 17.83
N LEU A 84 22.78 -31.14 17.17
CA LEU A 84 21.63 -31.88 17.70
C LEU A 84 21.95 -32.66 18.98
N ALA A 85 23.16 -33.27 19.08
CA ALA A 85 23.60 -33.93 20.29
C ALA A 85 23.67 -32.96 21.48
N ILE A 86 24.11 -31.72 21.27
CA ILE A 86 24.14 -30.69 22.29
C ILE A 86 22.72 -30.27 22.66
N ILE A 87 21.84 -30.02 21.72
CA ILE A 87 20.44 -29.65 21.96
C ILE A 87 19.73 -30.73 22.79
N ARG A 88 19.89 -32.02 22.44
CA ARG A 88 19.31 -33.15 23.15
C ARG A 88 19.81 -33.34 24.58
N ARG A 89 20.96 -32.76 24.93
CA ARG A 89 21.47 -32.74 26.31
C ARG A 89 20.78 -31.70 27.21
N HIS A 90 20.24 -30.64 26.58
CA HIS A 90 19.66 -29.52 27.30
C HIS A 90 18.13 -29.44 27.19
N ILE A 91 17.52 -30.08 26.18
CA ILE A 91 16.09 -30.13 25.96
C ILE A 91 15.60 -31.57 25.97
N LYS A 92 14.54 -31.81 26.72
CA LYS A 92 14.02 -33.18 26.96
C LYS A 92 13.48 -33.84 25.70
N ASN A 93 12.76 -33.10 24.90
CA ASN A 93 12.11 -33.60 23.67
C ASN A 93 12.60 -32.79 22.47
N VAL A 94 13.11 -33.44 21.44
CA VAL A 94 13.57 -32.79 20.20
C VAL A 94 12.93 -33.49 19.00
N ASP A 95 12.01 -32.80 18.36
CA ASP A 95 11.34 -33.26 17.15
C ASP A 95 12.03 -32.65 15.93
N ILE A 96 12.36 -33.47 14.96
CA ILE A 96 12.94 -33.05 13.68
C ILE A 96 11.93 -33.39 12.60
N ILE A 97 11.60 -32.41 11.75
CA ILE A 97 10.75 -32.62 10.58
C ILE A 97 11.41 -32.08 9.32
N TRP A 98 11.31 -32.83 8.23
CA TRP A 98 11.88 -32.43 6.97
C TRP A 98 10.86 -31.71 6.05
N GLU A 99 11.34 -30.79 5.25
CA GLU A 99 10.53 -30.09 4.25
C GLU A 99 9.70 -31.04 3.37
N CYS A 100 10.30 -32.14 2.91
CA CYS A 100 9.61 -33.15 2.10
C CYS A 100 8.46 -33.83 2.86
N GLU A 101 8.62 -34.07 4.17
CA GLU A 101 7.56 -34.64 5.02
C GLU A 101 6.41 -33.64 5.18
N ILE A 102 6.71 -32.35 5.43
CA ILE A 102 5.71 -31.28 5.48
C ILE A 102 4.95 -31.21 4.16
N ARG A 103 5.64 -31.24 3.02
CA ARG A 103 5.01 -31.26 1.68
C ARG A 103 4.15 -32.50 1.46
N GLN A 104 4.56 -33.67 1.96
CA GLN A 104 3.75 -34.89 1.92
C GLN A 104 2.51 -34.78 2.81
N MET A 105 2.64 -34.25 4.02
CA MET A 105 1.51 -33.98 4.92
C MET A 105 0.50 -33.01 4.29
N LEU A 106 0.96 -31.96 3.64
CA LEU A 106 0.13 -31.01 2.89
C LEU A 106 -0.68 -31.69 1.77
N ARG A 107 -0.08 -32.66 1.05
CA ARG A 107 -0.81 -33.42 0.02
C ARG A 107 -1.97 -34.25 0.61
N ARG A 108 -1.77 -34.81 1.80
CA ARG A 108 -2.73 -35.70 2.48
C ARG A 108 -3.77 -34.98 3.33
N SER A 109 -3.43 -33.90 3.99
CA SER A 109 -4.29 -33.20 4.97
C SER A 109 -4.96 -31.95 4.40
N LYS A 110 -6.30 -31.98 4.25
CA LYS A 110 -7.09 -30.81 3.86
C LYS A 110 -7.04 -29.70 4.95
N ASN A 111 -7.03 -30.10 6.23
CA ASN A 111 -6.93 -29.16 7.36
C ASN A 111 -5.60 -28.42 7.36
N MET A 112 -4.50 -29.13 7.14
CA MET A 112 -3.18 -28.51 7.08
C MET A 112 -3.07 -27.53 5.90
N ARG A 113 -3.57 -27.90 4.70
CA ARG A 113 -3.67 -26.97 3.57
C ARG A 113 -4.49 -25.73 3.90
N LYS A 114 -5.61 -25.88 4.61
CA LYS A 114 -6.44 -24.75 5.06
C LYS A 114 -5.67 -23.86 6.04
N SER A 115 -4.94 -24.43 6.99
CA SER A 115 -4.12 -23.68 7.93
C SER A 115 -3.00 -22.91 7.21
N PHE A 116 -2.27 -23.56 6.32
CA PHE A 116 -1.21 -22.94 5.53
C PHE A 116 -1.73 -21.79 4.62
N SER A 117 -2.93 -21.96 4.02
CA SER A 117 -3.56 -20.89 3.23
C SER A 117 -4.06 -19.72 4.09
N ASN A 118 -4.32 -19.97 5.36
CA ASN A 118 -4.75 -18.97 6.33
C ASN A 118 -3.60 -18.41 7.17
N TYR A 119 -2.36 -18.79 6.85
CA TYR A 119 -1.20 -18.26 7.55
C TYR A 119 -1.16 -16.73 7.50
N HIS A 120 -0.86 -16.13 8.62
CA HIS A 120 -0.71 -14.71 8.78
C HIS A 120 0.70 -14.42 9.27
N ASN A 121 1.50 -13.73 8.47
CA ASN A 121 2.84 -13.33 8.85
C ASN A 121 2.80 -12.36 10.04
N LYS A 122 3.14 -12.86 11.24
CA LYS A 122 3.20 -12.11 12.50
C LYS A 122 4.60 -11.53 12.75
N GLY A 123 5.54 -11.78 11.86
CA GLY A 123 6.95 -11.40 11.96
C GLY A 123 7.19 -9.89 11.89
N PRO A 124 8.46 -9.49 11.74
CA PRO A 124 8.87 -8.09 11.71
C PRO A 124 8.01 -7.23 10.78
N ILE A 125 7.90 -5.95 11.12
CA ILE A 125 7.22 -5.00 10.25
C ILE A 125 8.14 -4.67 9.08
N ASN A 126 7.73 -5.10 7.89
CA ASN A 126 8.25 -4.53 6.65
C ASN A 126 7.40 -3.29 6.31
N ILE A 127 8.02 -2.12 6.30
CA ILE A 127 7.32 -0.84 6.04
C ILE A 127 6.64 -0.85 4.66
N ARG A 128 7.18 -1.59 3.68
CA ARG A 128 6.57 -1.72 2.35
C ARG A 128 5.25 -2.49 2.34
N ASP A 129 4.99 -3.32 3.35
CA ASP A 129 3.71 -4.05 3.47
C ASP A 129 2.52 -3.13 3.77
N CYS A 130 2.78 -1.93 4.29
CA CYS A 130 1.75 -0.91 4.52
C CYS A 130 1.78 0.24 3.49
N TYR A 131 2.67 0.16 2.50
CA TYR A 131 2.71 1.15 1.43
C TYR A 131 1.75 0.80 0.30
N PHE A 132 0.63 1.48 0.28
CA PHE A 132 -0.41 1.34 -0.72
C PHE A 132 -0.57 2.66 -1.49
N GLY A 133 -0.92 2.54 -2.77
CA GLY A 133 -1.32 3.68 -3.61
C GLY A 133 -2.65 4.31 -3.22
N GLY A 134 -3.15 5.19 -4.05
CA GLY A 134 -4.47 5.78 -3.92
C GLY A 134 -5.59 4.74 -4.08
N ARG A 135 -6.78 5.09 -3.61
CA ARG A 135 -7.97 4.29 -3.81
C ARG A 135 -8.51 4.55 -5.21
N THR A 136 -8.62 3.50 -6.03
CA THR A 136 -9.15 3.59 -7.39
C THR A 136 -10.15 2.48 -7.65
N GLY A 137 -11.18 2.76 -8.44
CA GLY A 137 -12.10 1.76 -8.94
C GLY A 137 -13.57 2.15 -8.86
N PRO A 138 -14.42 1.43 -9.63
CA PRO A 138 -15.84 1.64 -9.61
C PRO A 138 -16.49 1.04 -8.36
N SER A 139 -17.45 1.77 -7.81
CA SER A 139 -18.38 1.26 -6.79
C SER A 139 -19.65 0.72 -7.46
N GLN A 140 -19.99 1.28 -8.63
CA GLN A 140 -21.11 0.84 -9.45
C GLN A 140 -20.67 0.80 -10.92
N MET A 141 -21.10 -0.24 -11.67
CA MET A 141 -20.63 -0.46 -13.05
C MET A 141 -21.40 0.35 -14.10
N TYR A 142 -22.65 0.68 -13.82
CA TYR A 142 -23.52 1.44 -14.71
C TYR A 142 -24.46 2.32 -13.89
N PHE A 143 -24.69 3.54 -14.35
CA PHE A 143 -25.68 4.46 -13.80
C PHE A 143 -26.21 5.38 -14.89
N ASP A 144 -27.53 5.51 -15.00
CA ASP A 144 -28.21 6.43 -15.91
C ASP A 144 -28.92 7.51 -15.11
N ALA A 145 -28.35 8.71 -15.13
CA ALA A 145 -28.84 9.83 -14.34
C ALA A 145 -30.22 10.35 -14.78
N ASP A 146 -30.54 10.21 -16.07
CA ASP A 146 -31.81 10.74 -16.59
C ASP A 146 -32.99 9.85 -16.19
N SER A 147 -32.82 8.52 -16.26
CA SER A 147 -33.84 7.57 -15.82
C SER A 147 -34.09 7.64 -14.31
N GLU A 148 -33.05 7.91 -13.52
CA GLU A 148 -33.11 7.97 -12.05
C GLU A 148 -33.44 9.37 -11.50
N GLN A 149 -33.67 10.39 -12.36
CA GLN A 149 -33.87 11.79 -11.94
C GLN A 149 -32.69 12.37 -11.11
N HIS A 150 -31.49 11.88 -11.36
CA HIS A 150 -30.26 12.29 -10.71
C HIS A 150 -29.40 13.14 -11.65
N LYS A 151 -28.43 13.81 -11.07
CA LYS A 151 -27.27 14.35 -11.79
C LYS A 151 -25.99 13.70 -11.31
N ILE A 152 -25.05 13.52 -12.23
CA ILE A 152 -23.73 12.98 -11.95
C ILE A 152 -22.78 14.16 -11.74
N THR A 153 -22.05 14.11 -10.62
CA THR A 153 -21.06 15.13 -10.26
C THR A 153 -19.69 14.49 -10.16
N TYR A 154 -18.72 15.07 -10.83
CA TYR A 154 -17.31 14.68 -10.77
C TYR A 154 -16.51 15.81 -10.12
N LEU A 155 -15.88 15.48 -8.99
CA LEU A 155 -15.06 16.41 -8.21
C LEU A 155 -13.66 15.84 -8.06
N ASP A 156 -12.67 16.71 -8.17
CA ASP A 156 -11.25 16.43 -8.01
C ASP A 156 -10.66 17.33 -6.91
N PHE A 157 -9.73 16.80 -6.13
CA PHE A 157 -9.05 17.60 -5.12
C PHE A 157 -7.95 18.48 -5.74
N ASN A 158 -8.02 19.76 -5.51
CA ASN A 158 -6.96 20.70 -5.89
C ASN A 158 -5.63 20.30 -5.24
N SER A 159 -4.78 19.56 -5.97
CA SER A 159 -3.46 19.09 -5.50
C SER A 159 -3.55 18.28 -4.20
N LEU A 160 -4.21 17.12 -4.21
CA LEU A 160 -4.43 16.28 -3.03
C LEU A 160 -3.14 15.99 -2.25
N TYR A 161 -2.11 15.43 -2.88
CA TYR A 161 -0.86 15.09 -2.20
C TYR A 161 -0.13 16.31 -1.63
N PRO A 162 0.08 17.41 -2.36
CA PRO A 162 0.63 18.64 -1.80
C PRO A 162 -0.16 19.18 -0.62
N SER A 163 -1.50 19.20 -0.71
CA SER A 163 -2.34 19.64 0.40
C SER A 163 -2.18 18.75 1.64
N THR A 164 -2.08 17.45 1.42
CA THR A 164 -1.89 16.47 2.49
C THR A 164 -0.53 16.64 3.15
N ILE A 165 0.53 16.81 2.36
CA ILE A 165 1.89 17.01 2.87
C ILE A 165 2.01 18.31 3.67
N ALA A 166 1.31 19.37 3.27
CA ALA A 166 1.32 20.66 3.98
C ALA A 166 0.55 20.66 5.30
N THR A 167 -0.42 19.75 5.46
CA THR A 167 -1.37 19.78 6.61
C THR A 167 -1.29 18.57 7.53
N THR A 168 -0.41 17.60 7.24
CA THR A 168 -0.29 16.37 8.03
C THR A 168 0.95 16.42 8.90
N SER A 169 0.82 16.00 10.15
CA SER A 169 1.94 15.70 11.05
C SER A 169 2.74 14.51 10.53
N PHE A 170 4.05 14.66 10.41
CA PHE A 170 4.93 13.57 10.01
C PHE A 170 5.77 13.06 11.19
N PRO A 171 6.00 11.74 11.26
CA PRO A 171 6.90 11.19 12.25
C PRO A 171 8.35 11.57 11.94
N VAL A 172 9.11 11.96 12.96
CA VAL A 172 10.53 12.33 12.85
C VAL A 172 11.39 11.53 13.81
N GLY A 173 12.63 11.27 13.39
CA GLY A 173 13.58 10.44 14.13
C GLY A 173 13.33 8.95 13.94
N HIS A 174 13.94 8.14 14.81
CA HIS A 174 13.82 6.69 14.79
C HIS A 174 12.65 6.22 15.66
N PRO A 175 11.83 5.26 15.18
CA PRO A 175 10.79 4.69 16.02
C PRO A 175 11.37 3.76 17.08
N LYS A 176 10.63 3.59 18.16
CA LYS A 176 10.82 2.49 19.11
C LYS A 176 10.09 1.26 18.59
N ILE A 177 10.81 0.14 18.53
CA ILE A 177 10.24 -1.16 18.12
C ILE A 177 9.59 -1.79 19.35
N HIS A 178 8.32 -2.13 19.24
CA HIS A 178 7.58 -2.87 20.25
C HIS A 178 7.15 -4.22 19.70
N VAL A 179 7.64 -5.29 20.31
CA VAL A 179 7.21 -6.67 20.07
C VAL A 179 6.32 -7.09 21.21
N VAL A 180 5.15 -7.63 20.91
CA VAL A 180 4.18 -7.99 21.94
C VAL A 180 4.34 -9.46 22.30
N PRO A 181 4.58 -9.79 23.59
CA PRO A 181 4.67 -11.16 24.05
C PRO A 181 3.42 -11.97 23.71
N LEU A 182 3.58 -13.24 23.35
CA LEU A 182 2.48 -14.14 22.96
C LEU A 182 1.29 -14.07 23.91
N ALA A 183 1.55 -14.11 25.22
CA ALA A 183 0.50 -14.05 26.24
C ALA A 183 -0.30 -12.73 26.27
N LYS A 184 0.25 -11.64 25.70
CA LYS A 184 -0.34 -10.29 25.70
C LYS A 184 -0.89 -9.87 24.32
N GLN A 185 -0.82 -10.73 23.30
CA GLN A 185 -1.24 -10.39 21.94
C GLN A 185 -2.76 -10.23 21.80
N LYS A 186 -3.55 -10.92 22.61
CA LYS A 186 -5.01 -10.78 22.60
C LYS A 186 -5.42 -9.41 23.14
N VAL A 187 -6.13 -8.64 22.33
CA VAL A 187 -6.66 -7.31 22.67
C VAL A 187 -8.12 -7.21 22.21
N ASN A 188 -8.81 -6.17 22.61
CA ASN A 188 -10.18 -5.88 22.15
C ASN A 188 -10.30 -4.39 21.91
N TRP A 189 -9.73 -3.94 20.78
CA TRP A 189 -9.85 -2.54 20.36
C TRP A 189 -11.02 -2.40 19.38
N ASN A 190 -11.93 -1.51 19.70
CA ASN A 190 -13.11 -1.17 18.88
C ASN A 190 -13.33 0.34 18.76
N ARG A 191 -12.42 1.16 19.30
CA ARG A 191 -12.40 2.62 19.19
C ARG A 191 -10.97 3.11 18.97
N GLY A 192 -10.81 4.19 18.23
CA GLY A 192 -9.51 4.76 17.87
C GLY A 192 -8.66 5.20 19.08
N ASP A 193 -9.29 5.69 20.15
CA ASP A 193 -8.63 6.12 21.38
C ASP A 193 -7.96 4.98 22.18
N GLN A 194 -8.25 3.73 21.83
CA GLN A 194 -7.63 2.56 22.46
C GLN A 194 -6.25 2.19 21.89
N ILE A 195 -5.85 2.81 20.76
CA ILE A 195 -4.55 2.53 20.15
C ILE A 195 -3.44 3.17 20.98
N PRO A 196 -2.52 2.36 21.60
CA PRO A 196 -1.52 2.90 22.53
C PRO A 196 -0.29 3.51 21.85
N PHE A 197 -0.15 3.34 20.52
CA PHE A 197 1.04 3.73 19.78
C PHE A 197 0.70 4.58 18.55
N LYS A 198 1.45 5.65 18.35
CA LYS A 198 1.44 6.41 17.09
C LYS A 198 2.55 5.93 16.17
N GLY A 199 2.22 5.51 14.96
CA GLY A 199 3.19 5.00 14.00
C GLY A 199 2.63 3.89 13.12
N ILE A 200 3.39 2.83 12.93
CA ILE A 200 3.02 1.68 12.12
C ILE A 200 2.74 0.49 13.02
N LEU A 201 1.59 -0.14 12.85
CA LEU A 201 1.17 -1.25 13.70
C LEU A 201 0.90 -2.51 12.86
N LYS A 202 1.24 -3.66 13.40
CA LYS A 202 0.87 -4.98 12.86
C LYS A 202 -0.17 -5.61 13.77
N VAL A 203 -1.38 -5.76 13.25
CA VAL A 203 -2.57 -6.19 14.01
C VAL A 203 -3.37 -7.23 13.24
N PHE A 204 -4.12 -8.07 13.94
CA PHE A 204 -5.21 -8.81 13.32
C PHE A 204 -6.50 -8.00 13.46
N LEU A 205 -7.04 -7.59 12.34
CA LEU A 205 -8.24 -6.77 12.27
C LEU A 205 -9.40 -7.52 11.62
N ILE A 206 -10.60 -7.17 12.06
CA ILE A 206 -11.87 -7.72 11.58
C ILE A 206 -12.73 -6.55 11.12
N PRO A 207 -13.08 -6.49 9.82
CA PRO A 207 -13.98 -5.45 9.33
C PRO A 207 -15.42 -5.69 9.78
N PRO A 208 -16.28 -4.65 9.82
CA PRO A 208 -17.71 -4.82 10.06
C PRO A 208 -18.36 -5.63 8.93
N PRO A 209 -19.48 -6.32 9.19
CA PRO A 209 -20.15 -7.13 8.17
C PRO A 209 -20.69 -6.31 7.00
N LYS A 210 -21.01 -5.06 7.23
CA LYS A 210 -21.51 -4.12 6.21
C LYS A 210 -20.87 -2.74 6.46
N LEU A 211 -20.34 -2.15 5.41
CA LEU A 211 -19.82 -0.78 5.39
C LEU A 211 -19.77 -0.31 3.93
N ASP A 212 -20.35 0.84 3.62
CA ASP A 212 -20.45 1.33 2.25
C ASP A 212 -19.08 1.73 1.71
N VAL A 213 -18.22 2.33 2.55
CA VAL A 213 -16.86 2.72 2.16
C VAL A 213 -15.84 2.11 3.12
N PRO A 214 -15.30 0.92 2.82
CA PRO A 214 -14.28 0.26 3.65
C PRO A 214 -12.99 1.08 3.74
N VAL A 215 -12.24 0.96 4.85
CA VAL A 215 -11.10 1.83 5.17
C VAL A 215 -9.76 1.20 4.80
N ILE A 216 -9.49 0.01 5.30
CA ILE A 216 -8.15 -0.59 5.28
C ILE A 216 -7.85 -1.23 3.92
N PRO A 217 -6.78 -0.77 3.24
CA PRO A 217 -6.29 -1.40 2.03
C PRO A 217 -5.60 -2.73 2.32
N VAL A 218 -5.63 -3.63 1.36
CA VAL A 218 -4.88 -4.89 1.39
C VAL A 218 -4.52 -5.31 -0.04
N LYS A 219 -3.39 -5.99 -0.21
CA LYS A 219 -3.02 -6.63 -1.46
C LYS A 219 -3.31 -8.12 -1.39
N PHE A 220 -4.12 -8.60 -2.33
CA PHE A 220 -4.33 -10.02 -2.59
C PHE A 220 -4.07 -10.27 -4.08
N ASP A 221 -3.20 -11.21 -4.41
CA ASP A 221 -2.82 -11.53 -5.79
C ASP A 221 -2.46 -10.26 -6.60
N GLU A 222 -1.53 -9.46 -6.07
CA GLU A 222 -1.05 -8.17 -6.63
C GLU A 222 -2.15 -7.10 -6.82
N ARG A 223 -3.39 -7.37 -6.43
CA ARG A 223 -4.50 -6.41 -6.53
C ARG A 223 -4.67 -5.65 -5.23
N LEU A 224 -4.76 -4.31 -5.33
CA LEU A 224 -5.13 -3.45 -4.23
C LEU A 224 -6.66 -3.48 -4.04
N LEU A 225 -7.10 -3.94 -2.89
CA LEU A 225 -8.51 -4.08 -2.54
C LEU A 225 -8.81 -3.39 -1.21
N PHE A 226 -10.11 -3.09 -1.00
CA PHE A 226 -10.66 -2.59 0.27
C PHE A 226 -11.81 -3.52 0.71
N PRO A 227 -11.51 -4.76 1.14
CA PRO A 227 -12.53 -5.77 1.37
C PRO A 227 -13.16 -5.67 2.76
N LEU A 228 -14.36 -6.26 2.89
CA LEU A 228 -15.00 -6.54 4.17
C LEU A 228 -14.88 -8.03 4.58
N CYS A 229 -14.22 -8.84 3.76
CA CYS A 229 -13.96 -10.24 4.04
C CYS A 229 -12.78 -10.76 3.23
N ARG A 230 -11.71 -11.18 3.94
CA ARG A 230 -10.52 -11.78 3.30
C ARG A 230 -10.88 -13.01 2.50
N LYS A 231 -11.70 -13.91 3.06
CA LYS A 231 -12.07 -15.17 2.43
C LYS A 231 -12.81 -14.97 1.12
N CYS A 232 -13.77 -14.03 1.09
CA CYS A 232 -14.47 -13.68 -0.15
C CYS A 232 -13.49 -13.16 -1.22
N SER A 233 -12.56 -12.32 -0.83
CA SER A 233 -11.58 -11.73 -1.77
C SER A 233 -10.64 -12.78 -2.37
N LEU A 234 -10.23 -13.79 -1.60
CA LEU A 234 -9.38 -14.90 -2.07
C LEU A 234 -10.16 -15.92 -2.94
N THR A 235 -11.47 -16.04 -2.76
CA THR A 235 -12.30 -16.98 -3.52
C THR A 235 -13.02 -16.34 -4.72
N TYR A 236 -12.79 -15.05 -4.96
CA TYR A 236 -13.22 -14.43 -6.21
C TYR A 236 -12.47 -15.08 -7.40
N PRO A 237 -13.12 -15.41 -8.55
CA PRO A 237 -14.50 -15.04 -8.96
C PRO A 237 -15.59 -16.06 -8.62
N ASN A 238 -15.35 -17.07 -7.80
CA ASN A 238 -16.29 -18.18 -7.58
C ASN A 238 -17.69 -17.74 -7.14
N TRP A 239 -17.79 -16.59 -6.47
CA TRP A 239 -19.06 -16.02 -6.02
C TRP A 239 -19.53 -14.83 -6.86
N ALA A 240 -18.71 -14.28 -7.75
CA ALA A 240 -19.00 -13.05 -8.50
C ALA A 240 -20.26 -13.16 -9.39
N ASN A 241 -20.58 -14.36 -9.86
CA ASN A 241 -21.76 -14.63 -10.70
C ASN A 241 -22.99 -15.10 -9.90
N ILE A 242 -22.88 -15.15 -8.56
CA ILE A 242 -24.00 -15.56 -7.70
C ILE A 242 -24.84 -14.31 -7.41
N LYS A 243 -26.07 -14.29 -7.95
CA LYS A 243 -27.04 -13.24 -7.66
C LYS A 243 -27.32 -13.19 -6.14
N ASP A 244 -27.34 -12.00 -5.57
CA ASP A 244 -27.60 -11.77 -4.14
C ASP A 244 -26.63 -12.49 -3.19
N TYR A 245 -25.36 -12.64 -3.60
CA TYR A 245 -24.34 -13.24 -2.76
C TYR A 245 -24.25 -12.54 -1.39
N ARG A 246 -24.31 -13.34 -0.32
CA ARG A 246 -24.11 -12.89 1.06
C ARG A 246 -22.95 -13.63 1.70
N CYS A 247 -22.07 -12.89 2.31
CA CYS A 247 -20.94 -13.46 3.05
C CYS A 247 -21.44 -14.20 4.30
N THR A 248 -21.09 -15.49 4.42
CA THR A 248 -21.43 -16.35 5.57
C THR A 248 -20.20 -16.68 6.43
N HIS A 249 -19.05 -16.06 6.14
CA HIS A 249 -17.79 -16.30 6.84
C HIS A 249 -17.82 -15.72 8.25
N ASN A 250 -17.23 -16.46 9.20
CA ASN A 250 -17.05 -15.99 10.57
C ASN A 250 -15.97 -14.89 10.68
N ASP A 251 -15.79 -14.30 11.85
CA ASP A 251 -14.88 -13.19 12.09
C ASP A 251 -13.41 -13.55 11.79
N GLU A 252 -12.96 -14.77 12.12
CA GLU A 252 -11.60 -15.23 11.81
C GLU A 252 -11.37 -15.40 10.29
N GLU A 253 -12.36 -15.85 9.55
CA GLU A 253 -12.28 -15.99 8.09
C GLU A 253 -12.40 -14.64 7.37
N ARG A 254 -13.08 -13.68 7.99
CA ARG A 254 -13.23 -12.31 7.46
C ARG A 254 -12.01 -11.46 7.71
N GLY A 255 -11.36 -11.65 8.89
CA GLY A 255 -10.22 -10.89 9.33
C GLY A 255 -8.91 -11.26 8.61
N TRP A 256 -7.90 -10.40 8.78
CA TRP A 256 -6.52 -10.63 8.32
C TRP A 256 -5.50 -9.89 9.17
N VAL A 257 -4.24 -10.33 9.12
CA VAL A 257 -3.12 -9.54 9.66
C VAL A 257 -2.84 -8.39 8.71
N SER A 258 -2.93 -7.19 9.22
CA SER A 258 -2.64 -5.95 8.49
C SER A 258 -1.47 -5.21 9.13
N THR A 259 -0.58 -4.70 8.29
CA THR A 259 0.38 -3.66 8.66
C THR A 259 -0.21 -2.34 8.18
N CYS A 260 -0.48 -1.41 9.08
CA CYS A 260 -1.15 -0.15 8.76
C CYS A 260 -0.63 1.02 9.60
N THR A 261 -0.86 2.23 9.14
CA THR A 261 -0.60 3.44 9.92
C THR A 261 -1.62 3.59 11.05
N SER A 262 -1.20 4.18 12.17
CA SER A 262 -2.12 4.46 13.29
C SER A 262 -3.30 5.34 12.87
N ILE A 263 -3.12 6.28 11.94
CA ILE A 263 -4.20 7.15 11.45
C ILE A 263 -5.27 6.40 10.66
N GLU A 264 -4.88 5.41 9.83
CA GLU A 264 -5.86 4.57 9.12
C GLU A 264 -6.54 3.58 10.08
N LEU A 265 -5.79 3.02 11.03
CA LEU A 265 -6.34 2.13 12.03
C LEU A 265 -7.35 2.82 12.93
N GLU A 266 -7.03 4.05 13.41
CA GLU A 266 -7.95 4.89 14.18
C GLU A 266 -9.26 5.15 13.40
N LYS A 267 -9.13 5.55 12.14
CA LYS A 267 -10.29 5.77 11.27
C LYS A 267 -11.12 4.49 11.08
N ALA A 268 -10.46 3.33 10.91
CA ALA A 268 -11.13 2.05 10.75
C ALA A 268 -11.90 1.65 12.01
N LEU A 269 -11.29 1.74 13.20
CA LEU A 269 -11.95 1.43 14.47
C LEU A 269 -13.19 2.32 14.68
N ASN A 270 -13.10 3.61 14.34
CA ASN A 270 -14.22 4.55 14.49
C ASN A 270 -15.40 4.28 13.52
N VAL A 271 -15.22 3.42 12.51
CA VAL A 271 -16.31 2.97 11.60
C VAL A 271 -16.64 1.48 11.76
N GLY A 272 -16.29 0.89 12.91
CA GLY A 272 -16.75 -0.43 13.32
C GLY A 272 -15.81 -1.60 13.02
N TYR A 273 -14.58 -1.34 12.61
CA TYR A 273 -13.55 -2.40 12.62
C TYR A 273 -13.21 -2.77 14.07
N LYS A 274 -12.69 -3.98 14.26
CA LYS A 274 -12.20 -4.49 15.55
C LYS A 274 -10.79 -5.03 15.40
N VAL A 275 -9.94 -4.80 16.40
CA VAL A 275 -8.63 -5.44 16.52
C VAL A 275 -8.71 -6.45 17.66
N THR A 276 -8.44 -7.70 17.36
CA THR A 276 -8.47 -8.80 18.34
C THR A 276 -7.09 -9.31 18.74
N ARG A 277 -6.07 -9.01 17.91
CA ARG A 277 -4.67 -9.33 18.23
C ARG A 277 -3.76 -8.18 17.81
N PHE A 278 -2.80 -7.88 18.65
CA PHE A 278 -1.76 -6.88 18.41
C PHE A 278 -0.38 -7.56 18.51
N TYR A 279 0.42 -7.43 17.47
CA TYR A 279 1.69 -8.14 17.35
C TYR A 279 2.90 -7.24 17.56
N ARG A 280 2.94 -6.11 16.84
CA ARG A 280 4.11 -5.25 16.79
C ARG A 280 3.73 -3.80 16.52
N ALA A 281 4.60 -2.87 16.96
CA ALA A 281 4.51 -1.47 16.55
C ALA A 281 5.90 -0.87 16.31
N LEU A 282 5.97 0.01 15.33
CA LEU A 282 7.01 1.03 15.19
C LEU A 282 6.43 2.33 15.71
N HIS A 283 6.77 2.70 16.94
CA HIS A 283 6.23 3.87 17.63
C HIS A 283 7.14 5.07 17.48
N TYR A 284 6.61 6.15 16.95
CA TYR A 284 7.29 7.45 16.84
C TYR A 284 6.85 8.37 17.97
N GLU A 285 7.81 8.86 18.75
CA GLU A 285 7.54 9.78 19.87
C GLU A 285 7.51 11.24 19.42
N LYS A 286 8.24 11.57 18.34
CA LYS A 286 8.37 12.93 17.83
C LYS A 286 7.63 13.09 16.51
N TRP A 287 6.93 14.22 16.39
CA TRP A 287 6.10 14.57 15.23
C TRP A 287 6.34 16.02 14.84
N ASP A 288 6.33 16.29 13.54
CA ASP A 288 6.50 17.64 12.99
C ASP A 288 5.31 17.97 12.08
N ASP A 289 4.58 19.03 12.43
CA ASP A 289 3.39 19.52 11.72
C ASP A 289 3.76 20.42 10.54
N ASN A 290 5.01 20.84 10.44
CA ASN A 290 5.47 21.81 9.47
C ASN A 290 6.60 21.30 8.56
N LEU A 291 6.92 20.01 8.61
CA LEU A 291 8.10 19.41 7.95
C LEU A 291 8.25 19.82 6.48
N PHE A 292 7.15 19.89 5.73
CA PHE A 292 7.14 20.25 4.31
C PHE A 292 6.32 21.50 3.98
N LYS A 293 5.83 22.21 4.97
CA LYS A 293 4.94 23.36 4.77
C LYS A 293 5.56 24.44 3.91
N ASN A 294 6.80 24.82 4.21
CA ASN A 294 7.51 25.85 3.44
C ASN A 294 7.77 25.43 2.00
N TYR A 295 8.18 24.17 1.77
CA TYR A 295 8.37 23.62 0.43
C TYR A 295 7.07 23.69 -0.40
N VAL A 296 5.97 23.23 0.19
CA VAL A 296 4.68 23.26 -0.50
C VAL A 296 4.21 24.69 -0.73
N ALA A 297 4.38 25.60 0.23
CA ALA A 297 4.00 26.99 0.09
C ALA A 297 4.74 27.67 -1.06
N GLU A 298 6.07 27.47 -1.19
CA GLU A 298 6.90 28.03 -2.25
C GLU A 298 6.47 27.56 -3.64
N PHE A 299 6.41 26.24 -3.86
CA PHE A 299 6.04 25.70 -5.18
C PHE A 299 4.56 25.90 -5.51
N MET A 300 3.67 26.01 -4.52
CA MET A 300 2.27 26.41 -4.74
C MET A 300 2.16 27.87 -5.14
N ALA A 301 2.94 28.76 -4.51
CA ALA A 301 2.99 30.16 -4.94
C ALA A 301 3.41 30.28 -6.42
N MET A 302 4.50 29.58 -6.80
CA MET A 302 4.96 29.53 -8.19
C MET A 302 3.87 28.98 -9.14
N LYS A 303 3.19 27.91 -8.76
CA LYS A 303 2.11 27.30 -9.55
C LYS A 303 0.93 28.25 -9.73
N ILE A 304 0.53 28.96 -8.65
CA ILE A 304 -0.60 29.90 -8.68
C ILE A 304 -0.23 31.12 -9.52
N HIS A 305 0.95 31.70 -9.33
CA HIS A 305 1.44 32.81 -10.15
C HIS A 305 1.40 32.44 -11.65
N ALA A 306 1.94 31.27 -11.99
CA ALA A 306 1.98 30.78 -13.38
C ALA A 306 0.62 30.30 -13.93
N SER A 307 -0.40 30.18 -13.10
CA SER A 307 -1.78 29.86 -13.54
C SER A 307 -2.65 31.11 -13.70
N GLY A 308 -2.31 32.21 -13.02
CA GLY A 308 -3.20 33.35 -12.82
C GLY A 308 -4.27 33.08 -11.78
N PHE A 309 -5.17 34.03 -11.58
CA PHE A 309 -6.30 33.89 -10.64
C PHE A 309 -7.27 32.79 -11.10
N PRO A 310 -7.83 32.01 -10.15
CA PRO A 310 -8.87 31.05 -10.47
C PRO A 310 -10.12 31.67 -11.12
N GLU A 311 -10.82 30.87 -11.93
CA GLU A 311 -12.07 31.30 -12.57
C GLU A 311 -13.10 31.80 -11.53
N GLY A 312 -13.70 32.95 -11.75
CA GLY A 312 -14.66 33.59 -10.85
C GLY A 312 -14.04 34.47 -9.76
N ILE A 313 -12.70 34.61 -9.71
CA ILE A 313 -12.00 35.57 -8.85
C ILE A 313 -11.56 36.75 -9.71
N GLU A 314 -12.47 37.72 -9.86
CA GLU A 314 -12.24 38.94 -10.66
C GLU A 314 -12.45 40.19 -9.79
N GLY A 315 -11.64 41.21 -10.05
CA GLY A 315 -11.67 42.48 -9.35
C GLY A 315 -10.77 42.54 -8.11
N ILE A 316 -10.25 43.73 -7.85
CA ILE A 316 -9.21 43.99 -6.84
C ILE A 316 -9.55 43.39 -5.48
N GLU A 317 -10.79 43.61 -5.00
CA GLU A 317 -11.24 43.15 -3.70
C GLU A 317 -11.27 41.61 -3.56
N ASN A 318 -11.75 40.91 -4.61
CA ASN A 318 -11.79 39.44 -4.63
C ASN A 318 -10.40 38.83 -4.76
N GLU A 319 -9.53 39.44 -5.56
CA GLU A 319 -8.14 39.04 -5.72
C GLU A 319 -7.33 39.21 -4.44
N GLU A 320 -7.47 40.35 -3.74
CA GLU A 320 -6.83 40.59 -2.44
C GLU A 320 -7.35 39.62 -1.37
N ARG A 321 -8.64 39.36 -1.35
CA ARG A 321 -9.22 38.35 -0.44
C ARG A 321 -8.62 36.98 -0.69
N PHE A 322 -8.53 36.53 -1.94
CA PHE A 322 -7.92 35.24 -2.30
C PHE A 322 -6.45 35.16 -1.87
N ILE A 323 -5.67 36.22 -2.10
CA ILE A 323 -4.26 36.31 -1.68
C ILE A 323 -4.13 36.17 -0.16
N ASN A 324 -4.95 36.91 0.59
CA ASN A 324 -4.97 36.88 2.05
C ASN A 324 -5.37 35.51 2.59
N GLU A 325 -6.40 34.87 2.02
CA GLU A 325 -6.82 33.52 2.41
C GLU A 325 -5.73 32.46 2.14
N CYS A 326 -5.00 32.55 1.04
CA CYS A 326 -3.85 31.68 0.75
C CYS A 326 -2.73 31.85 1.78
N LYS A 327 -2.45 33.10 2.20
CA LYS A 327 -1.47 33.39 3.23
C LYS A 327 -1.90 32.87 4.60
N GLU A 328 -3.11 33.15 5.03
CA GLU A 328 -3.62 32.75 6.34
C GLU A 328 -3.76 31.23 6.50
N LYS A 329 -4.33 30.56 5.49
CA LYS A 329 -4.62 29.11 5.57
C LYS A 329 -3.39 28.23 5.37
N PHE A 330 -2.49 28.62 4.47
CA PHE A 330 -1.39 27.74 4.01
C PHE A 330 -0.01 28.37 4.11
N GLY A 331 0.09 29.65 4.50
CA GLY A 331 1.36 30.40 4.48
C GLY A 331 1.90 30.64 3.07
N ILE A 332 1.02 30.61 2.05
CA ILE A 332 1.39 30.83 0.65
C ILE A 332 1.38 32.34 0.40
N GLU A 333 2.56 32.90 0.16
CA GLU A 333 2.71 34.32 -0.18
C GLU A 333 2.56 34.53 -1.68
N LEU A 334 1.53 35.25 -2.08
CA LEU A 334 1.23 35.56 -3.46
C LEU A 334 1.46 37.06 -3.75
N ASP A 335 2.02 37.31 -4.91
CA ASP A 335 2.28 38.63 -5.44
C ASP A 335 1.36 38.85 -6.66
N ARG A 336 0.47 39.84 -6.55
CA ARG A 336 -0.50 40.14 -7.59
C ARG A 336 0.15 40.45 -8.95
N GLU A 337 1.30 41.13 -8.97
CA GLU A 337 1.99 41.51 -10.19
C GLU A 337 2.59 40.30 -10.93
N LYS A 338 2.83 39.20 -10.19
CA LYS A 338 3.37 37.94 -10.75
C LYS A 338 2.30 36.98 -11.26
N MET A 339 1.00 37.33 -11.17
CA MET A 339 -0.11 36.53 -11.64
C MET A 339 -0.20 36.55 -13.16
N VAL A 340 0.82 36.00 -13.84
CA VAL A 340 0.93 35.94 -15.30
C VAL A 340 0.98 34.48 -15.75
N PRO A 341 0.03 34.03 -16.61
CA PRO A 341 0.02 32.65 -17.09
C PRO A 341 1.32 32.27 -17.80
N ASP A 342 1.98 31.24 -17.31
CA ASP A 342 3.19 30.62 -17.85
C ASP A 342 3.07 29.10 -17.78
N GLN A 343 2.85 28.45 -18.91
CA GLN A 343 2.64 26.99 -18.97
C GLN A 343 3.87 26.20 -18.55
N ALA A 344 5.09 26.67 -18.83
CA ALA A 344 6.32 25.99 -18.47
C ALA A 344 6.55 26.01 -16.95
N MET A 345 6.42 27.18 -16.34
CA MET A 345 6.56 27.34 -14.89
C MET A 345 5.44 26.61 -14.13
N ARG A 346 4.22 26.64 -14.63
CA ARG A 346 3.11 25.87 -14.09
C ARG A 346 3.38 24.36 -14.12
N TYR A 347 3.92 23.85 -15.23
CA TYR A 347 4.28 22.44 -15.36
C TYR A 347 5.39 22.04 -14.39
N ILE A 348 6.49 22.83 -14.33
CA ILE A 348 7.62 22.59 -13.42
C ILE A 348 7.15 22.59 -11.97
N SER A 349 6.40 23.60 -11.56
CA SER A 349 5.88 23.71 -10.19
C SER A 349 4.96 22.53 -9.83
N LYS A 350 4.08 22.10 -10.76
CA LYS A 350 3.26 20.90 -10.60
C LYS A 350 4.10 19.64 -10.45
N LEU A 351 5.17 19.51 -11.26
CA LEU A 351 6.09 18.38 -11.20
C LEU A 351 6.79 18.33 -9.83
N MET A 352 7.33 19.45 -9.35
CA MET A 352 8.00 19.54 -8.05
C MET A 352 7.06 19.14 -6.89
N LEU A 353 5.84 19.64 -6.89
CA LEU A 353 4.84 19.30 -5.88
C LEU A 353 4.44 17.82 -5.88
N ASN A 354 4.28 17.22 -7.06
CA ASN A 354 3.80 15.84 -7.18
C ASN A 354 4.91 14.79 -7.03
N SER A 355 6.16 15.12 -7.38
CA SER A 355 7.28 14.18 -7.32
C SER A 355 7.89 14.04 -5.93
N LEU A 356 7.67 14.98 -5.03
CA LEU A 356 8.29 15.00 -3.70
C LEU A 356 8.09 13.69 -2.92
N TRP A 357 6.84 13.30 -2.72
CA TRP A 357 6.52 12.09 -1.94
C TRP A 357 6.97 10.81 -2.66
N GLY A 358 6.89 10.76 -3.98
CA GLY A 358 7.34 9.63 -4.79
C GLY A 358 8.85 9.43 -4.70
N ARG A 359 9.62 10.51 -4.62
CA ARG A 359 11.08 10.45 -4.44
C ARG A 359 11.48 9.70 -3.19
N PHE A 360 10.77 9.88 -2.09
CA PHE A 360 11.05 9.18 -0.83
C PHE A 360 10.75 7.67 -0.87
N SER A 361 9.93 7.20 -1.81
CA SER A 361 9.55 5.79 -1.94
C SER A 361 10.33 5.02 -3.01
N LEU A 362 11.31 5.62 -3.64
CA LEU A 362 12.11 4.96 -4.65
C LEU A 362 12.71 3.66 -4.12
N ARG A 363 12.66 2.63 -4.95
CA ARG A 363 13.30 1.34 -4.67
C ARG A 363 14.74 1.40 -5.18
N ASN A 364 15.67 1.10 -4.31
CA ASN A 364 17.05 0.82 -4.68
C ASN A 364 17.15 -0.65 -5.14
N GLY A 365 18.15 -0.96 -5.96
CA GLY A 365 18.36 -2.32 -6.45
C GLY A 365 17.30 -2.82 -7.44
N GLN A 366 16.67 -1.93 -8.21
CA GLN A 366 15.85 -2.34 -9.36
C GLN A 366 16.73 -2.89 -10.48
N SER A 367 16.14 -3.77 -11.32
CA SER A 367 16.80 -4.25 -12.53
C SER A 367 17.18 -3.08 -13.44
N ARG A 368 18.37 -3.13 -13.98
CA ARG A 368 18.91 -2.18 -14.94
C ARG A 368 19.23 -2.93 -16.23
N SER A 369 18.93 -2.29 -17.36
CA SER A 369 19.30 -2.81 -18.66
C SER A 369 20.32 -1.90 -19.31
N VAL A 370 21.34 -2.49 -19.91
CA VAL A 370 22.40 -1.79 -20.66
C VAL A 370 22.60 -2.48 -22.00
N VAL A 371 22.83 -1.70 -23.02
CA VAL A 371 23.22 -2.22 -24.35
C VAL A 371 24.73 -2.36 -24.37
N ILE A 372 25.21 -3.54 -24.66
CA ILE A 372 26.64 -3.90 -24.73
C ILE A 372 26.98 -4.26 -26.17
N ASP A 373 28.03 -3.66 -26.70
CA ASP A 373 28.61 -3.92 -28.01
C ASP A 373 30.04 -4.50 -27.97
N SER A 374 30.56 -4.66 -26.76
CA SER A 374 31.93 -5.16 -26.54
C SER A 374 31.95 -6.42 -25.66
N PRO A 375 32.62 -7.52 -26.10
CA PRO A 375 32.81 -8.69 -25.24
C PRO A 375 33.57 -8.39 -23.93
N THR A 376 34.45 -7.40 -23.95
CA THR A 376 35.21 -6.98 -22.77
C THR A 376 34.29 -6.41 -21.69
N GLU A 377 33.36 -5.58 -22.09
CA GLU A 377 32.36 -4.99 -21.18
C GLU A 377 31.44 -6.07 -20.56
N LEU A 378 31.01 -7.06 -21.36
CA LEU A 378 30.23 -8.18 -20.83
C LEU A 378 31.00 -8.97 -19.76
N ILE A 379 32.31 -9.19 -19.97
CA ILE A 379 33.18 -9.88 -18.99
C ILE A 379 33.30 -9.05 -17.69
N GLU A 380 33.33 -7.73 -17.78
CA GLU A 380 33.34 -6.85 -16.59
C GLU A 380 32.06 -6.99 -15.76
N TYR A 381 30.89 -7.04 -16.41
CA TYR A 381 29.63 -7.31 -15.73
C TYR A 381 29.59 -8.71 -15.11
N ASP A 382 30.04 -9.75 -15.81
CA ASP A 382 30.06 -11.12 -15.32
C ASP A 382 31.00 -11.30 -14.10
N LYS A 383 32.14 -10.63 -14.07
CA LYS A 383 33.07 -10.62 -12.94
C LYS A 383 32.62 -9.76 -11.75
N ASN A 384 31.58 -8.96 -11.89
CA ASN A 384 31.12 -8.08 -10.84
C ASN A 384 30.28 -8.84 -9.79
N ASN A 385 30.90 -9.21 -8.69
CA ASN A 385 30.25 -9.95 -7.60
C ASN A 385 29.08 -9.22 -6.93
N SER A 386 28.93 -7.89 -7.13
CA SER A 386 27.86 -7.09 -6.52
C SER A 386 26.54 -7.15 -7.28
N ILE A 387 26.53 -7.73 -8.46
CA ILE A 387 25.35 -7.83 -9.32
C ILE A 387 24.98 -9.28 -9.61
N GLU A 388 23.75 -9.46 -10.03
CA GLU A 388 23.18 -10.69 -10.55
C GLU A 388 22.64 -10.43 -11.95
N ILE A 389 23.16 -11.12 -12.95
CA ILE A 389 22.67 -11.06 -14.32
C ILE A 389 21.34 -11.79 -14.40
N GLN A 390 20.29 -11.11 -14.86
CA GLN A 390 18.94 -11.65 -14.98
C GLN A 390 18.64 -12.17 -16.37
N SER A 391 19.03 -11.43 -17.40
CA SER A 391 18.89 -11.87 -18.79
C SER A 391 19.97 -11.25 -19.69
N ILE A 392 20.26 -11.95 -20.79
CA ILE A 392 21.08 -11.49 -21.90
C ILE A 392 20.26 -11.73 -23.17
N ASP A 393 19.84 -10.68 -23.81
CA ASP A 393 18.98 -10.73 -24.99
C ASP A 393 19.72 -10.14 -26.19
N ASN A 394 19.79 -10.87 -27.31
CA ASN A 394 20.41 -10.38 -28.54
C ASN A 394 19.53 -9.31 -29.20
N LEU A 395 20.05 -8.10 -29.36
CA LEU A 395 19.40 -7.02 -30.11
C LEU A 395 19.74 -7.05 -31.59
N THR A 396 21.03 -7.24 -31.89
CA THR A 396 21.57 -7.38 -33.25
C THR A 396 22.65 -8.46 -33.24
N GLU A 397 23.33 -8.69 -34.39
CA GLU A 397 24.49 -9.59 -34.48
C GLU A 397 25.68 -9.08 -33.66
N GLU A 398 25.76 -7.78 -33.39
CA GLU A 398 26.89 -7.12 -32.73
C GLU A 398 26.55 -6.56 -31.35
N THR A 399 25.26 -6.50 -30.96
CA THR A 399 24.83 -5.89 -29.70
C THR A 399 23.88 -6.77 -28.90
N ILE A 400 24.05 -6.74 -27.58
CA ILE A 400 23.18 -7.43 -26.63
C ILE A 400 22.56 -6.47 -25.64
N LEU A 401 21.38 -6.79 -25.12
CA LEU A 401 20.77 -6.14 -23.98
C LEU A 401 21.04 -7.00 -22.73
N LEU A 402 21.91 -6.50 -21.86
CA LEU A 402 22.16 -7.12 -20.57
C LEU A 402 21.22 -6.52 -19.52
N THR A 403 20.41 -7.36 -18.88
CA THR A 403 19.61 -6.96 -17.73
C THR A 403 20.19 -7.56 -16.46
N TYR A 404 20.50 -6.70 -15.49
CA TYR A 404 21.10 -7.09 -14.23
C TYR A 404 20.45 -6.40 -13.04
N LYS A 405 20.61 -6.97 -11.87
CA LYS A 405 20.13 -6.42 -10.59
C LYS A 405 21.28 -6.43 -9.58
N GLN A 406 21.32 -5.42 -8.72
CA GLN A 406 22.26 -5.41 -7.60
C GLN A 406 21.81 -6.45 -6.55
N LYS A 407 22.73 -7.29 -6.05
CA LYS A 407 22.44 -8.24 -4.97
C LYS A 407 22.08 -7.49 -3.70
N GLU A 408 21.17 -8.05 -2.88
CA GLU A 408 20.60 -7.37 -1.71
C GLU A 408 21.65 -6.88 -0.71
N GLU A 409 22.72 -7.64 -0.53
CA GLU A 409 23.84 -7.30 0.36
C GLU A 409 24.66 -6.08 -0.05
N PHE A 410 24.60 -5.71 -1.34
CA PHE A 410 25.30 -4.53 -1.90
C PHE A 410 24.37 -3.36 -2.18
N ILE A 411 23.07 -3.49 -1.88
CA ILE A 411 22.13 -2.37 -2.05
C ILE A 411 22.38 -1.32 -0.98
N ILE A 412 22.89 -0.18 -1.41
CA ILE A 412 23.00 1.02 -0.55
C ILE A 412 21.71 1.81 -0.70
N GLU A 413 21.00 2.01 0.39
CA GLU A 413 19.84 2.90 0.37
C GLU A 413 20.30 4.35 0.16
N HIS A 414 19.60 5.05 -0.72
CA HIS A 414 19.91 6.47 -0.96
C HIS A 414 19.58 7.33 0.26
N ASP A 415 20.49 8.25 0.60
CA ASP A 415 20.30 9.23 1.69
C ASP A 415 19.02 10.06 1.57
N THR A 416 18.39 10.08 0.40
CA THR A 416 17.14 10.79 0.11
C THR A 416 15.90 9.90 0.16
N SER A 417 16.03 8.60 0.48
CA SER A 417 14.89 7.70 0.62
C SER A 417 14.33 7.77 2.03
N ASN A 418 13.04 7.96 2.17
CA ASN A 418 12.34 7.83 3.45
C ASN A 418 10.93 7.29 3.22
N MET A 419 10.83 5.97 3.19
CA MET A 419 9.60 5.25 2.90
C MET A 419 8.44 5.65 3.82
N VAL A 420 8.74 6.03 5.08
CA VAL A 420 7.72 6.41 6.06
C VAL A 420 7.00 7.70 5.66
N ILE A 421 7.73 8.68 5.10
CA ILE A 421 7.12 9.91 4.58
C ILE A 421 6.12 9.59 3.45
N SER A 422 6.54 8.77 2.49
CA SER A 422 5.69 8.39 1.36
C SER A 422 4.44 7.63 1.81
N LEU A 423 4.60 6.64 2.66
CA LEU A 423 3.47 5.86 3.15
C LEU A 423 2.51 6.71 4.00
N TRP A 424 3.05 7.64 4.81
CA TRP A 424 2.23 8.53 5.63
C TRP A 424 1.42 9.48 4.76
N THR A 425 2.05 10.04 3.73
CA THR A 425 1.40 10.89 2.72
C THR A 425 0.25 10.16 2.04
N THR A 426 0.50 8.94 1.54
CA THR A 426 -0.55 8.18 0.84
C THR A 426 -1.67 7.73 1.78
N SER A 427 -1.37 7.37 3.03
CA SER A 427 -2.37 7.03 4.04
C SER A 427 -3.28 8.23 4.36
N ALA A 428 -2.68 9.41 4.60
CA ALA A 428 -3.44 10.63 4.89
C ALA A 428 -4.27 11.09 3.67
N ALA A 429 -3.75 10.94 2.45
CA ALA A 429 -4.48 11.23 1.22
C ALA A 429 -5.69 10.29 1.06
N ARG A 430 -5.52 8.96 1.29
CA ARG A 430 -6.64 8.00 1.29
C ARG A 430 -7.71 8.35 2.31
N ILE A 431 -7.32 8.81 3.51
CA ILE A 431 -8.27 9.25 4.55
C ILE A 431 -9.03 10.50 4.10
N LYS A 432 -8.35 11.44 3.41
CA LYS A 432 -9.02 12.66 2.91
C LYS A 432 -10.07 12.31 1.86
N LEU A 433 -9.75 11.46 0.88
CA LEU A 433 -10.72 10.96 -0.10
C LEU A 433 -11.84 10.15 0.59
N LEU A 434 -11.48 9.26 1.53
CA LEU A 434 -12.44 8.47 2.30
C LEU A 434 -13.49 9.33 3.00
N LYS A 435 -13.07 10.44 3.63
CA LYS A 435 -14.00 11.38 4.28
C LYS A 435 -15.02 11.98 3.30
N ALA A 436 -14.57 12.34 2.09
CA ALA A 436 -15.46 12.82 1.04
C ALA A 436 -16.44 11.71 0.60
N MET A 437 -15.92 10.49 0.35
CA MET A 437 -16.75 9.35 -0.01
C MET A 437 -17.78 8.99 1.07
N GLN A 438 -17.40 9.00 2.35
CA GLN A 438 -18.33 8.75 3.45
C GLN A 438 -19.42 9.80 3.52
N LYS A 439 -19.08 11.09 3.34
CA LYS A 439 -20.08 12.17 3.33
C LYS A 439 -21.11 12.00 2.20
N VAL A 440 -20.68 11.51 1.02
CA VAL A 440 -21.60 11.16 -0.06
C VAL A 440 -22.45 9.94 0.31
N ALA A 441 -21.84 8.87 0.85
CA ALA A 441 -22.56 7.65 1.22
C ALA A 441 -23.59 7.85 2.34
N GLU A 442 -23.33 8.81 3.24
CA GLU A 442 -24.25 9.21 4.33
C GLU A 442 -25.37 10.16 3.86
N SER A 443 -25.24 10.75 2.66
CA SER A 443 -26.23 11.68 2.11
C SER A 443 -27.39 10.89 1.47
N PRO A 444 -28.65 11.29 1.70
CA PRO A 444 -29.83 10.59 1.15
C PRO A 444 -29.77 10.48 -0.38
N GLU A 445 -30.12 9.32 -0.89
CA GLU A 445 -30.23 9.03 -2.34
C GLU A 445 -28.96 9.34 -3.15
N CYS A 446 -27.81 9.54 -2.49
CA CYS A 446 -26.53 9.70 -3.18
C CYS A 446 -25.86 8.36 -3.39
N ASN A 447 -25.24 8.15 -4.57
CA ASN A 447 -24.54 6.93 -4.89
C ASN A 447 -23.11 7.24 -5.34
N ILE A 448 -22.11 6.61 -4.72
CA ILE A 448 -20.74 6.66 -5.20
C ILE A 448 -20.65 5.77 -6.45
N LEU A 449 -20.18 6.30 -7.56
CA LEU A 449 -20.03 5.60 -8.82
C LEU A 449 -18.59 5.15 -9.03
N TYR A 450 -17.62 6.06 -8.82
CA TYR A 450 -16.20 5.82 -9.04
C TYR A 450 -15.35 6.70 -8.13
N GLY A 451 -14.15 6.24 -7.81
CA GLY A 451 -13.12 7.03 -7.17
C GLY A 451 -11.78 6.79 -7.84
N ASP A 452 -10.94 7.81 -7.93
CA ASP A 452 -9.59 7.69 -8.47
C ASP A 452 -8.62 8.60 -7.73
N THR A 453 -7.91 8.01 -6.78
CA THR A 453 -6.82 8.64 -6.02
C THR A 453 -7.19 9.97 -5.35
N ASP A 454 -7.54 10.99 -6.11
CA ASP A 454 -7.83 12.38 -5.73
C ASP A 454 -9.20 12.87 -6.22
N SER A 455 -9.97 11.99 -6.86
CA SER A 455 -11.27 12.36 -7.41
C SER A 455 -12.40 11.42 -6.99
N ILE A 456 -13.62 11.93 -7.02
CA ILE A 456 -14.84 11.20 -6.71
C ILE A 456 -15.92 11.51 -7.75
N LEU A 457 -16.50 10.46 -8.30
CA LEU A 457 -17.68 10.49 -9.16
C LEU A 457 -18.87 9.93 -8.39
N PHE A 458 -19.94 10.69 -8.31
CA PHE A 458 -21.14 10.27 -7.58
C PHE A 458 -22.40 10.87 -8.21
N SER A 459 -23.55 10.23 -7.94
CA SER A 459 -24.85 10.73 -8.30
C SER A 459 -25.57 11.30 -7.09
N HIS A 460 -26.40 12.30 -7.30
CA HIS A 460 -27.32 12.85 -6.30
C HIS A 460 -28.59 13.37 -6.97
N PRO A 461 -29.74 13.50 -6.26
CA PRO A 461 -30.99 14.04 -6.82
C PRO A 461 -30.80 15.38 -7.50
N LYS A 462 -31.55 15.64 -8.57
CA LYS A 462 -31.46 16.89 -9.36
C LYS A 462 -31.84 18.14 -8.56
N ASP A 463 -32.73 18.00 -7.61
CA ASP A 463 -33.26 19.04 -6.71
C ASP A 463 -32.43 19.22 -5.44
N MET A 464 -31.48 18.34 -5.18
CA MET A 464 -30.58 18.39 -4.03
C MET A 464 -29.30 19.17 -4.36
N GLU A 465 -28.83 19.99 -3.41
CA GLU A 465 -27.50 20.59 -3.48
C GLU A 465 -26.41 19.51 -3.36
N CYS A 466 -25.24 19.80 -3.95
CA CYS A 466 -24.09 18.90 -3.85
C CYS A 466 -23.69 18.70 -2.38
N PRO A 467 -23.60 17.45 -1.88
CA PRO A 467 -23.27 17.19 -0.49
C PRO A 467 -21.82 17.57 -0.13
N LEU A 468 -20.97 17.76 -1.15
CA LEU A 468 -19.57 18.15 -0.98
C LEU A 468 -19.39 19.62 -1.35
N GLN A 469 -18.69 20.34 -0.49
CA GLN A 469 -18.30 21.73 -0.75
C GLN A 469 -17.15 21.79 -1.75
N THR A 470 -17.19 22.77 -2.64
CA THR A 470 -16.13 23.07 -3.60
C THR A 470 -15.46 24.40 -3.27
N GLY A 471 -14.21 24.56 -3.67
CA GLY A 471 -13.47 25.80 -3.45
C GLY A 471 -12.21 25.90 -4.31
N PRO A 472 -11.60 27.09 -4.36
CA PRO A 472 -10.44 27.35 -5.20
C PRO A 472 -9.10 27.02 -4.52
N HIS A 473 -9.10 26.75 -3.22
CA HIS A 473 -7.86 26.62 -2.45
C HIS A 473 -7.21 25.25 -2.53
N LEU A 474 -5.98 25.18 -2.06
CA LEU A 474 -5.21 23.94 -1.93
C LEU A 474 -5.97 22.90 -1.09
N GLY A 475 -6.27 21.75 -1.70
CA GLY A 475 -6.97 20.65 -1.06
C GLY A 475 -8.50 20.79 -0.99
N ASP A 476 -9.08 21.84 -1.58
CA ASP A 476 -10.51 21.91 -1.83
C ASP A 476 -10.89 20.98 -3.00
N LEU A 477 -12.16 20.60 -3.05
CA LEU A 477 -12.73 19.91 -4.20
C LEU A 477 -13.11 20.93 -5.29
N ALA A 478 -12.78 20.65 -6.53
CA ALA A 478 -13.17 21.44 -7.69
C ALA A 478 -13.99 20.59 -8.65
N ARG A 479 -14.91 21.21 -9.39
CA ARG A 479 -15.72 20.54 -10.40
C ARG A 479 -14.95 20.50 -11.74
N GLU A 480 -14.74 19.29 -12.29
CA GLU A 480 -14.03 19.16 -13.56
C GLU A 480 -14.96 19.13 -14.77
N TYR A 481 -16.04 18.33 -14.74
CA TYR A 481 -16.89 18.10 -15.92
C TYR A 481 -18.38 17.97 -15.52
N ARG A 482 -19.25 18.26 -16.51
CA ARG A 482 -20.66 17.86 -16.45
C ARG A 482 -20.84 16.54 -17.16
N ILE A 483 -21.38 15.55 -16.46
CA ILE A 483 -21.55 14.18 -16.93
C ILE A 483 -23.04 13.85 -16.96
N THR A 484 -23.52 13.21 -18.04
CA THR A 484 -24.92 12.80 -18.19
C THR A 484 -25.15 11.33 -17.92
N SER A 485 -24.20 10.48 -18.31
CA SER A 485 -24.29 9.04 -18.06
C SER A 485 -22.92 8.45 -17.76
N TYR A 486 -22.94 7.32 -17.10
CA TYR A 486 -21.73 6.64 -16.64
C TYR A 486 -21.84 5.15 -16.93
N ASN A 487 -20.84 4.58 -17.59
CA ASN A 487 -20.76 3.15 -17.87
C ASN A 487 -19.31 2.66 -17.81
N VAL A 488 -19.03 1.62 -17.07
CA VAL A 488 -17.75 0.94 -17.06
C VAL A 488 -17.83 -0.32 -17.93
N CYS A 489 -17.22 -0.26 -19.10
CA CYS A 489 -17.07 -1.42 -19.95
C CYS A 489 -15.77 -2.16 -19.60
N TYR A 490 -15.90 -3.40 -19.10
CA TYR A 490 -14.78 -4.31 -18.81
C TYR A 490 -13.55 -3.71 -18.12
N THR A 491 -13.45 -3.93 -16.87
CA THR A 491 -12.31 -3.87 -15.93
C THR A 491 -11.21 -2.82 -16.06
N LYS A 492 -11.10 -2.05 -17.14
CA LYS A 492 -10.07 -1.01 -17.34
C LYS A 492 -10.55 0.20 -18.17
N LEU A 493 -11.83 0.30 -18.50
CA LEU A 493 -12.35 1.37 -19.36
C LEU A 493 -13.49 2.10 -18.69
N LEU A 494 -13.27 3.36 -18.34
CA LEU A 494 -14.31 4.29 -17.91
C LEU A 494 -14.83 5.05 -19.15
N ARG A 495 -16.12 4.93 -19.50
CA ARG A 495 -16.77 5.77 -20.48
C ARG A 495 -17.56 6.86 -19.75
N ILE A 496 -17.14 8.09 -19.94
CA ILE A 496 -17.81 9.26 -19.40
C ILE A 496 -18.42 10.02 -20.59
N PHE A 497 -19.73 10.18 -20.64
CA PHE A 497 -20.40 10.99 -21.63
C PHE A 497 -20.57 12.41 -21.12
N VAL A 498 -19.94 13.38 -21.80
CA VAL A 498 -19.96 14.79 -21.41
C VAL A 498 -20.87 15.56 -22.36
N ASN A 499 -21.80 16.33 -21.81
CA ASN A 499 -22.89 16.96 -22.56
C ASN A 499 -22.51 18.16 -23.44
N THR A 500 -21.25 18.63 -23.43
CA THR A 500 -20.89 19.88 -24.10
C THR A 500 -20.30 19.73 -25.52
N PHE A 501 -19.98 18.54 -25.94
CA PHE A 501 -19.63 18.19 -27.30
C PHE A 501 -19.84 16.69 -27.44
N LYS A 502 -20.32 16.20 -28.57
CA LYS A 502 -20.44 14.77 -28.95
C LYS A 502 -19.08 14.04 -28.89
N LYS A 503 -18.38 14.14 -27.76
CA LYS A 503 -17.07 13.52 -27.48
C LYS A 503 -17.24 12.50 -26.39
N CYS A 504 -16.98 11.25 -26.72
CA CYS A 504 -16.84 10.19 -25.76
C CYS A 504 -15.35 10.17 -25.34
N CYS A 505 -15.05 10.50 -24.10
CA CYS A 505 -13.72 10.32 -23.54
C CYS A 505 -13.62 8.93 -22.92
N ILE A 506 -12.67 8.13 -23.40
CA ILE A 506 -12.28 6.87 -22.78
C ILE A 506 -10.98 7.16 -22.05
N LEU A 507 -11.04 7.15 -20.72
CA LEU A 507 -9.85 7.27 -19.89
C LEU A 507 -9.23 5.88 -19.74
N PHE A 508 -8.07 5.67 -20.36
CA PHE A 508 -7.16 4.58 -20.04
C PHE A 508 -6.18 5.05 -18.97
N TRP A 509 -5.70 4.14 -18.16
CA TRP A 509 -4.72 4.42 -17.13
C TRP A 509 -3.42 5.09 -17.62
N ASP A 510 -3.19 5.14 -18.93
CA ASP A 510 -2.01 5.79 -19.53
C ASP A 510 -2.28 6.55 -20.84
N ALA A 511 -3.53 6.73 -21.28
CA ALA A 511 -3.82 7.51 -22.48
C ALA A 511 -5.27 8.01 -22.54
N CYS A 512 -5.47 9.28 -22.92
CA CYS A 512 -6.76 9.83 -23.31
C CYS A 512 -7.02 9.53 -24.79
N ILE A 513 -8.10 8.81 -25.09
CA ILE A 513 -8.57 8.60 -26.47
C ILE A 513 -9.80 9.47 -26.68
N TYR A 514 -9.70 10.43 -27.60
CA TYR A 514 -10.81 11.29 -28.01
C TYR A 514 -11.53 10.70 -29.24
N PHE A 515 -12.85 10.57 -29.16
CA PHE A 515 -13.67 10.21 -30.28
C PHE A 515 -14.30 11.47 -30.90
N HIS A 516 -14.13 11.65 -32.17
CA HIS A 516 -14.80 12.69 -32.94
C HIS A 516 -15.62 12.04 -34.07
N GLY A 517 -16.94 11.95 -33.92
CA GLY A 517 -17.80 11.39 -34.95
C GLY A 517 -17.68 9.86 -35.09
N THR A 518 -18.02 9.35 -36.27
CA THR A 518 -18.06 7.89 -36.60
C THR A 518 -16.68 7.27 -36.90
N HIS A 519 -15.58 8.01 -36.79
CA HIS A 519 -14.23 7.50 -37.06
C HIS A 519 -13.37 7.43 -35.80
N ILE A 520 -12.76 6.26 -35.58
CA ILE A 520 -11.79 6.02 -34.50
C ILE A 520 -10.42 6.41 -35.05
N GLN A 521 -9.80 7.47 -34.48
CA GLN A 521 -8.40 7.77 -34.72
C GLN A 521 -7.59 7.38 -33.49
N PHE A 522 -6.69 6.42 -33.65
CA PHE A 522 -5.72 6.02 -32.63
C PHE A 522 -4.47 6.91 -32.77
N PHE A 523 -4.20 7.74 -31.80
CA PHE A 523 -2.88 8.28 -31.57
C PHE A 523 -2.22 7.46 -30.49
N GLY A 524 -1.52 6.41 -30.89
CA GLY A 524 -0.78 5.53 -30.00
C GLY A 524 0.71 5.63 -30.27
N THR A 525 1.48 5.89 -29.24
CA THR A 525 2.90 5.56 -29.22
C THR A 525 3.07 4.24 -28.49
N HIS A 526 3.61 3.27 -29.23
CA HIS A 526 4.19 2.00 -28.79
C HIS A 526 3.35 1.03 -27.94
N LYS A 527 2.94 -0.04 -28.61
CA LYS A 527 2.60 -1.32 -27.98
C LYS A 527 3.83 -1.88 -27.24
N PRO A 528 3.70 -2.34 -26.00
CA PRO A 528 4.48 -3.48 -25.54
C PRO A 528 3.73 -4.75 -25.93
N SER A 529 4.41 -5.61 -26.70
CA SER A 529 3.99 -6.99 -26.94
C SER A 529 4.06 -7.75 -25.61
N TRP A 530 2.92 -8.26 -25.16
CA TRP A 530 2.86 -9.31 -24.17
C TRP A 530 2.28 -10.55 -24.86
N ASP A 531 3.17 -11.37 -25.41
CA ASP A 531 2.96 -12.80 -25.66
C ASP A 531 4.17 -13.52 -25.04
N ALA A 532 3.89 -14.27 -24.01
CA ALA A 532 4.41 -15.51 -23.45
C ALA A 532 4.32 -15.49 -21.93
#